data_d8082ad2004ac6d987d84a049f6b21ca
#
_entry.id   d8082ad2004ac6d987d84a049f6b21ca
#
_cell.length_a   1.000
_cell.length_b   1.000
_cell.length_c   1.000
_cell.angle_alpha   90.00
_cell.angle_beta   90.00
_cell.angle_gamma   90.00
#
_symmetry.space_group_name_H-M   'P 1'
#
loop_
_entity.id
_entity.type
_entity.pdbx_description
1 polymer ?
#
loop_
_entity_poly.entity_id
_entity_poly.type
_entity_poly.pdbx_seq_one_letter_code
_entity_poly.pdbx_strand_id
1 'polypeptide(L)'
;GRYCVTPEYPSGTFAYFLTEDNSGNPVFPFMMGLTSKEAMVVPANDGFTQTAPPTDDGGDTPSQPPSIVITLQPTNATVQSGNTQQFSLLAEIQPQNDTIAYQWQVSTDGGFAWSNLTGDTSATLTINAQPFMTGYRYRCVLTGPVGASTQAQNSPLISNLAILTVPGSGTSID
;
A
#
# COMPACT_ATOMS: atom_id res chain seq x y z
N GLY A 1 -3.08 -20.69 -27.11
CA GLY A 1 -3.40 -19.29 -27.40
C GLY A 1 -2.43 -18.70 -28.42
N ARG A 2 -2.85 -17.68 -29.11
CA ARG A 2 -2.00 -16.94 -30.05
C ARG A 2 -1.91 -15.50 -29.59
N TYR A 3 -0.73 -14.92 -29.78
CA TYR A 3 -0.60 -13.48 -29.66
C TYR A 3 -1.20 -12.85 -30.91
N CYS A 4 -2.15 -11.96 -30.73
CA CYS A 4 -2.81 -11.26 -31.83
C CYS A 4 -3.00 -9.78 -31.50
N VAL A 5 -3.00 -8.97 -32.55
CA VAL A 5 -3.29 -7.55 -32.49
C VAL A 5 -4.69 -7.34 -33.02
N THR A 6 -5.54 -6.70 -32.24
CA THR A 6 -6.89 -6.31 -32.65
C THR A 6 -7.06 -4.80 -32.53
N PRO A 7 -8.10 -4.20 -33.16
CA PRO A 7 -8.34 -2.76 -33.00
C PRO A 7 -8.49 -2.30 -31.55
N GLU A 8 -9.03 -3.17 -30.68
CA GLU A 8 -9.19 -2.90 -29.25
C GLU A 8 -7.87 -3.05 -28.46
N TYR A 9 -6.93 -3.84 -29.01
CA TYR A 9 -5.64 -4.14 -28.38
C TYR A 9 -4.49 -3.94 -29.36
N PRO A 10 -4.15 -2.68 -29.71
CA PRO A 10 -3.13 -2.39 -30.71
C PRO A 10 -1.71 -2.80 -30.31
N SER A 11 -1.47 -2.95 -29.00
CA SER A 11 -0.20 -3.48 -28.46
C SER A 11 -0.15 -5.01 -28.43
N GLY A 12 -1.23 -5.66 -28.86
CA GLY A 12 -1.36 -7.12 -28.87
C GLY A 12 -1.89 -7.68 -27.55
N THR A 13 -2.50 -8.83 -27.64
CA THR A 13 -2.99 -9.61 -26.51
C THR A 13 -2.91 -11.09 -26.80
N PHE A 14 -2.89 -11.90 -25.73
CA PHE A 14 -3.04 -13.35 -25.89
C PHE A 14 -4.52 -13.69 -26.01
N ALA A 15 -4.90 -14.29 -27.15
CA ALA A 15 -6.23 -14.81 -27.35
C ALA A 15 -6.21 -16.34 -27.37
N TYR A 16 -7.14 -16.93 -26.65
CA TYR A 16 -7.40 -18.37 -26.72
C TYR A 16 -8.52 -18.61 -27.72
N PHE A 17 -8.21 -19.32 -28.79
CA PHE A 17 -9.20 -19.72 -29.75
C PHE A 17 -9.74 -21.09 -29.36
N LEU A 18 -11.04 -21.24 -29.42
CA LEU A 18 -11.67 -22.57 -29.36
C LEU A 18 -11.25 -23.30 -30.63
N THR A 19 -10.57 -24.42 -30.46
CA THR A 19 -10.30 -25.36 -31.55
C THR A 19 -11.44 -26.37 -31.58
N GLU A 20 -11.95 -26.64 -32.75
CA GLU A 20 -12.93 -27.71 -32.96
C GLU A 20 -12.17 -28.98 -33.34
N ASP A 21 -12.69 -30.13 -32.88
CA ASP A 21 -12.22 -31.40 -33.35
C ASP A 21 -12.73 -31.67 -34.80
N ASN A 22 -12.27 -32.74 -35.44
CA ASN A 22 -12.68 -33.09 -36.79
C ASN A 22 -14.19 -33.38 -36.95
N SER A 23 -14.94 -33.33 -35.85
CA SER A 23 -16.39 -33.55 -35.79
C SER A 23 -17.13 -32.23 -35.48
N GLY A 24 -16.43 -31.12 -35.39
CA GLY A 24 -17.02 -29.80 -35.11
C GLY A 24 -17.35 -29.55 -33.64
N ASN A 25 -16.84 -30.38 -32.71
CA ASN A 25 -17.05 -30.17 -31.30
C ASN A 25 -15.95 -29.25 -30.74
N PRO A 26 -16.30 -28.25 -29.89
CA PRO A 26 -15.30 -27.41 -29.27
C PRO A 26 -14.41 -28.21 -28.33
N VAL A 27 -13.11 -28.19 -28.57
CA VAL A 27 -12.12 -28.74 -27.65
C VAL A 27 -11.73 -27.66 -26.67
N PHE A 28 -12.21 -27.77 -25.43
CA PHE A 28 -11.85 -26.84 -24.38
C PHE A 28 -10.37 -27.04 -24.01
N PRO A 29 -9.56 -25.99 -24.05
CA PRO A 29 -8.25 -26.05 -23.45
C PRO A 29 -8.42 -26.29 -21.95
N PHE A 30 -7.76 -27.30 -21.42
CA PHE A 30 -7.67 -27.49 -19.97
C PHE A 30 -7.14 -26.19 -19.36
N MET A 31 -7.91 -25.59 -18.49
CA MET A 31 -7.40 -24.53 -17.62
C MET A 31 -6.40 -25.16 -16.65
N MET A 32 -5.14 -25.12 -17.00
CA MET A 32 -4.08 -25.48 -16.07
C MET A 32 -4.00 -24.39 -15.01
N GLY A 33 -4.14 -24.79 -13.75
CA GLY A 33 -3.98 -23.89 -12.62
C GLY A 33 -2.62 -23.19 -12.67
N LEU A 34 -2.55 -21.97 -12.19
CA LEU A 34 -1.42 -21.03 -12.25
C LEU A 34 -0.11 -21.48 -11.54
N THR A 35 0.09 -22.77 -11.31
CA THR A 35 1.22 -23.26 -10.50
C THR A 35 2.22 -24.17 -11.24
N SER A 36 2.07 -24.36 -12.55
CA SER A 36 2.99 -25.26 -13.28
C SER A 36 3.89 -24.45 -14.22
N LYS A 37 5.16 -24.34 -13.85
CA LYS A 37 6.28 -23.84 -14.69
C LYS A 37 6.79 -24.92 -15.66
N GLU A 38 6.04 -25.96 -15.93
CA GLU A 38 6.49 -26.97 -16.87
C GLU A 38 6.12 -26.56 -18.30
N ALA A 39 7.15 -26.53 -19.12
CA ALA A 39 6.98 -26.29 -20.54
C ALA A 39 6.05 -27.38 -21.14
N MET A 40 4.91 -26.98 -21.67
CA MET A 40 4.03 -27.88 -22.41
C MET A 40 4.79 -28.31 -23.65
N VAL A 41 5.25 -29.55 -23.67
CA VAL A 41 5.75 -30.19 -24.89
C VAL A 41 4.57 -30.45 -25.80
N VAL A 42 4.32 -29.57 -26.72
CA VAL A 42 3.34 -29.82 -27.80
C VAL A 42 4.04 -30.72 -28.81
N PRO A 43 3.48 -31.91 -29.14
CA PRO A 43 4.05 -32.74 -30.19
C PRO A 43 4.10 -31.94 -31.48
N ALA A 44 5.24 -31.98 -32.15
CA ALA A 44 5.45 -31.33 -33.41
C ALA A 44 4.47 -31.94 -34.44
N ASN A 45 3.48 -31.18 -34.82
CA ASN A 45 2.63 -31.51 -35.94
C ASN A 45 2.70 -30.38 -36.98
N ASP A 46 3.31 -30.72 -38.10
CA ASP A 46 3.12 -30.11 -39.42
C ASP A 46 3.58 -28.67 -39.62
N GLY A 47 4.87 -28.49 -39.75
CA GLY A 47 5.42 -27.40 -40.57
C GLY A 47 5.27 -25.98 -40.06
N PHE A 48 4.75 -25.76 -38.86
CA PHE A 48 4.84 -24.48 -38.22
C PHE A 48 6.15 -24.39 -37.45
N THR A 49 7.07 -23.57 -37.91
CA THR A 49 8.18 -23.11 -37.09
C THR A 49 7.58 -22.42 -35.87
N GLN A 50 7.55 -23.13 -34.76
CA GLN A 50 7.23 -22.51 -33.49
C GLN A 50 8.39 -21.56 -33.21
N THR A 51 8.21 -20.29 -33.50
CA THR A 51 9.04 -19.27 -32.90
C THR A 51 8.81 -19.45 -31.41
N ALA A 52 9.85 -19.85 -30.68
CA ALA A 52 9.77 -19.93 -29.22
C ALA A 52 9.06 -18.68 -28.73
N PRO A 53 8.11 -18.81 -27.78
CA PRO A 53 7.56 -17.63 -27.16
C PRO A 53 8.74 -16.77 -26.74
N PRO A 54 8.66 -15.43 -26.90
CA PRO A 54 9.73 -14.56 -26.43
C PRO A 54 10.09 -15.07 -25.05
N THR A 55 11.34 -15.49 -24.87
CA THR A 55 11.84 -15.81 -23.54
C THR A 55 11.52 -14.59 -22.72
N ASP A 56 10.56 -14.75 -21.79
CA ASP A 56 10.40 -13.81 -20.73
C ASP A 56 11.77 -13.76 -20.07
N ASP A 57 12.55 -12.76 -20.47
CA ASP A 57 13.88 -12.50 -19.95
C ASP A 57 13.77 -11.96 -18.52
N GLY A 58 13.03 -12.73 -17.72
CA GLY A 58 13.19 -12.82 -16.27
C GLY A 58 13.08 -11.49 -15.53
N GLY A 59 12.01 -10.74 -15.75
CA GLY A 59 11.87 -9.48 -15.03
C GLY A 59 10.52 -9.21 -14.39
N ASP A 60 9.46 -9.80 -14.86
CA ASP A 60 8.14 -9.61 -14.27
C ASP A 60 7.77 -10.76 -13.31
N THR A 61 8.44 -10.84 -12.17
CA THR A 61 7.68 -11.20 -10.98
C THR A 61 6.55 -10.20 -10.93
N PRO A 62 5.25 -10.63 -10.83
CA PRO A 62 4.17 -9.68 -10.68
C PRO A 62 4.55 -8.78 -9.51
N SER A 63 4.88 -7.52 -9.83
CA SER A 63 5.33 -6.59 -8.79
C SER A 63 4.18 -6.47 -7.83
N GLN A 64 4.41 -6.96 -6.62
CA GLN A 64 3.42 -6.79 -5.56
C GLN A 64 3.07 -5.31 -5.50
N PRO A 65 1.77 -4.98 -5.58
CA PRO A 65 1.39 -3.58 -5.54
C PRO A 65 1.90 -2.94 -4.25
N PRO A 66 2.31 -1.67 -4.31
CA PRO A 66 2.88 -0.99 -3.16
C PRO A 66 1.93 -1.00 -1.97
N SER A 67 2.46 -1.14 -0.78
CA SER A 67 1.72 -1.00 0.47
C SER A 67 2.52 -0.22 1.50
N ILE A 68 1.83 0.58 2.32
CA ILE A 68 2.45 1.33 3.42
C ILE A 68 2.63 0.39 4.60
N VAL A 69 3.84 0.36 5.16
CA VAL A 69 4.16 -0.39 6.38
C VAL A 69 4.65 0.59 7.45
N ILE A 70 3.96 0.66 8.58
CA ILE A 70 4.43 1.44 9.73
C ILE A 70 5.31 0.54 10.58
N THR A 71 6.59 0.86 10.67
CA THR A 71 7.60 0.09 11.42
C THR A 71 7.76 0.60 12.85
N LEU A 72 7.40 1.87 13.11
CA LEU A 72 7.36 2.45 14.45
C LEU A 72 6.06 3.24 14.61
N GLN A 73 5.28 2.91 15.63
CA GLN A 73 4.04 3.60 15.95
C GLN A 73 4.27 4.71 16.97
N PRO A 74 3.49 5.81 16.94
CA PRO A 74 3.52 6.81 17.99
C PRO A 74 3.04 6.20 19.31
N THR A 75 3.62 6.67 20.41
CA THR A 75 3.36 6.16 21.77
C THR A 75 2.77 7.24 22.67
N ASN A 76 2.04 6.83 23.69
CA ASN A 76 1.53 7.73 24.71
C ASN A 76 2.67 8.50 25.40
N ALA A 77 2.41 9.72 25.77
CA ALA A 77 3.39 10.58 26.44
C ALA A 77 2.81 11.28 27.65
N THR A 78 3.66 11.44 28.66
CA THR A 78 3.40 12.27 29.83
C THR A 78 4.45 13.37 29.88
N VAL A 79 4.03 14.62 29.85
CA VAL A 79 4.93 15.78 29.82
C VAL A 79 4.38 16.91 30.66
N GLN A 80 5.27 17.66 31.32
CA GLN A 80 4.88 18.81 32.12
C GLN A 80 4.37 19.96 31.23
N SER A 81 3.43 20.73 31.76
CA SER A 81 2.92 21.92 31.08
C SER A 81 4.06 22.89 30.70
N GLY A 82 3.99 23.42 29.49
CA GLY A 82 4.98 24.33 28.92
C GLY A 82 6.16 23.63 28.22
N ASN A 83 6.33 22.32 28.42
CA ASN A 83 7.38 21.58 27.74
C ASN A 83 6.92 21.07 26.37
N THR A 84 7.91 20.87 25.50
CA THR A 84 7.68 20.32 24.17
C THR A 84 7.60 18.79 24.22
N GLN A 85 6.61 18.23 23.53
CA GLN A 85 6.47 16.81 23.28
C GLN A 85 6.56 16.51 21.79
N GLN A 86 7.26 15.44 21.45
CA GLN A 86 7.30 14.90 20.10
C GLN A 86 6.63 13.54 20.01
N PHE A 87 5.76 13.38 19.04
CA PHE A 87 5.22 12.09 18.61
C PHE A 87 5.82 11.75 17.26
N SER A 88 6.43 10.58 17.16
CA SER A 88 7.10 10.13 15.93
C SER A 88 6.57 8.78 15.48
N LEU A 89 6.58 8.59 14.18
CA LEU A 89 6.34 7.29 13.56
C LEU A 89 7.40 7.07 12.46
N LEU A 90 7.63 5.81 12.10
CA LEU A 90 8.41 5.43 10.93
C LEU A 90 7.53 4.58 10.03
N ALA A 91 7.56 4.88 8.75
CA ALA A 91 6.82 4.15 7.74
C ALA A 91 7.58 4.11 6.42
N GLU A 92 7.35 3.06 5.66
CA GLU A 92 7.95 2.84 4.34
C GLU A 92 6.91 2.27 3.38
N ILE A 93 7.15 2.37 2.09
CA ILE A 93 6.36 1.72 1.06
C ILE A 93 7.13 0.52 0.52
N GLN A 94 6.52 -0.66 0.60
CA GLN A 94 7.12 -1.89 0.09
C GLN A 94 6.35 -2.41 -1.13
N PRO A 95 7.03 -3.00 -2.12
CA PRO A 95 8.47 -3.30 -2.17
C PRO A 95 9.36 -2.14 -2.63
N GLN A 96 8.81 -0.96 -2.89
CA GLN A 96 9.52 0.20 -3.42
C GLN A 96 9.55 1.32 -2.37
N ASN A 97 10.71 2.00 -2.26
CA ASN A 97 10.84 3.19 -1.40
C ASN A 97 10.27 4.42 -2.12
N ASP A 98 8.97 4.56 -2.07
CA ASP A 98 8.25 5.72 -2.58
C ASP A 98 7.96 6.75 -1.49
N THR A 99 7.50 7.94 -1.90
CA THR A 99 7.21 9.04 -0.98
C THR A 99 5.86 8.84 -0.30
N ILE A 100 5.84 8.98 1.02
CA ILE A 100 4.64 8.97 1.85
C ILE A 100 4.27 10.42 2.20
N ALA A 101 3.01 10.76 2.05
CA ALA A 101 2.46 11.98 2.63
C ALA A 101 1.90 11.68 4.03
N TYR A 102 2.22 12.55 4.97
CA TYR A 102 1.77 12.48 6.36
C TYR A 102 0.80 13.60 6.65
N GLN A 103 -0.19 13.35 7.49
CA GLN A 103 -1.08 14.35 8.04
C GLN A 103 -1.44 13.98 9.47
N TRP A 104 -0.95 14.76 10.42
CA TRP A 104 -1.33 14.57 11.82
C TRP A 104 -2.71 15.10 12.10
N GLN A 105 -3.40 14.39 12.97
CA GLN A 105 -4.74 14.73 13.44
C GLN A 105 -4.79 14.71 14.96
N VAL A 106 -5.63 15.58 15.51
CA VAL A 106 -5.92 15.63 16.93
C VAL A 106 -7.41 15.35 17.17
N SER A 107 -7.69 14.65 18.25
CA SER A 107 -9.01 14.53 18.84
C SER A 107 -8.99 15.06 20.27
N THR A 108 -9.95 15.91 20.58
CA THR A 108 -10.12 16.53 21.91
C THR A 108 -11.29 15.94 22.68
N ASP A 109 -12.02 15.00 22.08
CA ASP A 109 -13.27 14.42 22.57
C ASP A 109 -13.17 12.89 22.80
N GLY A 110 -11.96 12.40 23.01
CA GLY A 110 -11.77 10.97 23.28
C GLY A 110 -11.71 10.08 22.04
N GLY A 111 -11.56 10.65 20.86
CA GLY A 111 -11.42 9.92 19.59
C GLY A 111 -12.70 9.85 18.77
N PHE A 112 -13.77 10.56 19.15
CA PHE A 112 -15.02 10.59 18.40
C PHE A 112 -14.90 11.46 17.14
N ALA A 113 -14.26 12.63 17.24
CA ALA A 113 -13.99 13.50 16.10
C ALA A 113 -12.49 13.76 15.97
N TRP A 114 -12.04 13.96 14.72
CA TRP A 114 -10.63 14.20 14.38
C TRP A 114 -10.50 15.42 13.49
N SER A 115 -9.57 16.30 13.85
CA SER A 115 -9.24 17.50 13.07
C SER A 115 -7.80 17.45 12.61
N ASN A 116 -7.55 17.87 11.36
CA ASN A 116 -6.19 17.98 10.85
C ASN A 116 -5.42 19.09 11.58
N LEU A 117 -4.19 18.78 11.96
CA LEU A 117 -3.23 19.77 12.42
C LEU A 117 -2.58 20.42 11.19
N THR A 118 -2.92 21.68 10.93
CA THR A 118 -2.46 22.41 9.75
C THR A 118 -0.94 22.58 9.77
N GLY A 119 -0.26 22.09 8.73
CA GLY A 119 1.19 22.19 8.59
C GLY A 119 1.96 21.01 9.18
N ASP A 120 1.32 20.13 9.95
CA ASP A 120 1.97 18.96 10.53
C ASP A 120 1.90 17.76 9.57
N THR A 121 2.80 17.81 8.58
CA THR A 121 2.88 16.86 7.44
C THR A 121 4.21 16.10 7.40
N SER A 122 4.89 15.97 8.53
CA SER A 122 6.13 15.20 8.65
C SER A 122 5.92 13.93 9.49
N ALA A 123 6.90 13.03 9.49
CA ALA A 123 6.87 11.82 10.31
C ALA A 123 6.89 12.09 11.84
N THR A 124 7.19 13.33 12.23
CA THR A 124 7.23 13.76 13.63
C THR A 124 6.32 14.96 13.83
N LEU A 125 5.42 14.86 14.81
CA LEU A 125 4.59 15.93 15.32
C LEU A 125 5.25 16.53 16.56
N THR A 126 5.43 17.85 16.59
CA THR A 126 5.94 18.57 17.76
C THR A 126 4.86 19.47 18.33
N ILE A 127 4.55 19.32 19.58
CA ILE A 127 3.54 20.13 20.29
C ILE A 127 4.13 20.76 21.55
N ASN A 128 3.62 21.94 21.94
CA ASN A 128 3.89 22.53 23.23
C ASN A 128 2.74 22.19 24.19
N ALA A 129 3.01 21.37 25.18
CA ALA A 129 1.99 20.80 26.07
C ALA A 129 1.39 21.89 26.98
N GLN A 130 0.06 21.95 27.01
CA GLN A 130 -0.70 22.84 27.89
C GLN A 130 -1.61 22.00 28.81
N PRO A 131 -1.98 22.50 30.00
CA PRO A 131 -2.76 21.71 30.98
C PRO A 131 -4.07 21.17 30.42
N PHE A 132 -4.75 21.94 29.56
CA PHE A 132 -6.03 21.57 28.97
C PHE A 132 -5.90 20.47 27.90
N MET A 133 -4.67 20.14 27.46
CA MET A 133 -4.44 19.08 26.46
C MET A 133 -4.38 17.68 27.07
N THR A 134 -4.52 17.56 28.38
CA THR A 134 -4.61 16.23 29.01
C THR A 134 -5.76 15.43 28.42
N GLY A 135 -5.45 14.21 27.94
CA GLY A 135 -6.42 13.33 27.31
C GLY A 135 -6.58 13.53 25.80
N TYR A 136 -5.92 14.54 25.20
CA TYR A 136 -5.90 14.69 23.76
C TYR A 136 -5.23 13.49 23.12
N ARG A 137 -5.78 13.10 21.97
CA ARG A 137 -5.31 11.95 21.19
C ARG A 137 -4.80 12.42 19.85
N TYR A 138 -3.67 11.87 19.46
CA TYR A 138 -2.99 12.18 18.20
C TYR A 138 -2.86 10.91 17.38
N ARG A 139 -3.03 11.04 16.07
CA ARG A 139 -2.76 10.00 15.09
C ARG A 139 -2.24 10.62 13.80
N CYS A 140 -1.58 9.82 13.00
CA CYS A 140 -1.14 10.23 11.68
C CYS A 140 -1.89 9.46 10.59
N VAL A 141 -2.34 10.15 9.58
CA VAL A 141 -2.88 9.59 8.34
C VAL A 141 -1.76 9.59 7.31
N LEU A 142 -1.47 8.42 6.75
CA LEU A 142 -0.42 8.21 5.75
C LEU A 142 -1.07 7.93 4.40
N THR A 143 -0.60 8.62 3.38
CA THR A 143 -1.06 8.44 2.00
C THR A 143 0.14 8.24 1.09
N GLY A 144 0.09 7.25 0.25
CA GLY A 144 1.17 6.96 -0.68
C GLY A 144 0.81 5.91 -1.73
N PRO A 145 1.65 5.79 -2.76
CA PRO A 145 2.77 6.67 -3.10
C PRO A 145 2.29 8.01 -3.65
N VAL A 146 3.02 9.08 -3.32
CA VAL A 146 2.68 10.43 -3.79
C VAL A 146 3.26 10.64 -5.19
N GLY A 147 2.39 11.00 -6.14
CA GLY A 147 2.80 11.29 -7.52
C GLY A 147 2.95 10.06 -8.42
N ALA A 148 2.73 8.85 -7.91
CA ALA A 148 2.71 7.64 -8.72
C ALA A 148 1.32 7.40 -9.35
N SER A 149 1.29 6.69 -10.48
CA SER A 149 0.03 6.29 -11.13
C SER A 149 -0.72 5.20 -10.36
N THR A 150 -0.05 4.49 -9.46
CA THR A 150 -0.61 3.39 -8.66
C THR A 150 -0.52 3.74 -7.19
N GLN A 151 -1.66 3.88 -6.52
CA GLN A 151 -1.70 4.11 -5.08
C GLN A 151 -1.40 2.82 -4.30
N ALA A 152 -0.83 2.97 -3.10
CA ALA A 152 -0.68 1.85 -2.19
C ALA A 152 -2.05 1.22 -1.86
N GLN A 153 -2.11 -0.10 -1.80
CA GLN A 153 -3.35 -0.86 -1.58
C GLN A 153 -4.07 -0.49 -0.27
N ASN A 154 -3.30 -0.12 0.74
CA ASN A 154 -3.81 0.25 2.07
C ASN A 154 -3.79 1.77 2.32
N SER A 155 -3.78 2.58 1.28
CA SER A 155 -3.82 4.04 1.39
C SER A 155 -5.27 4.56 1.39
N PRO A 156 -5.67 5.45 2.32
CA PRO A 156 -4.85 5.95 3.44
C PRO A 156 -4.74 4.94 4.60
N LEU A 157 -3.53 4.86 5.18
CA LEU A 157 -3.27 4.08 6.39
C LEU A 157 -3.27 5.02 7.60
N ILE A 158 -3.90 4.60 8.70
CA ILE A 158 -3.96 5.38 9.93
C ILE A 158 -3.06 4.72 10.98
N SER A 159 -2.22 5.51 11.63
CA SER A 159 -1.38 5.04 12.74
C SER A 159 -2.21 4.68 13.98
N ASN A 160 -1.59 3.98 14.91
CA ASN A 160 -2.13 3.91 16.28
C ASN A 160 -2.28 5.33 16.84
N LEU A 161 -3.20 5.49 17.78
CA LEU A 161 -3.33 6.74 18.50
C LEU A 161 -2.31 6.84 19.64
N ALA A 162 -1.85 8.06 19.91
CA ALA A 162 -1.04 8.40 21.09
C ALA A 162 -1.82 9.35 21.98
N ILE A 163 -1.81 9.11 23.28
CA ILE A 163 -2.51 9.94 24.27
C ILE A 163 -1.49 10.83 24.95
N LEU A 164 -1.81 12.12 25.05
CA LEU A 164 -1.04 13.09 25.83
C LEU A 164 -1.61 13.19 27.23
N THR A 165 -0.74 13.07 28.22
CA THR A 165 -1.04 13.37 29.61
C THR A 165 -0.19 14.55 30.06
N VAL A 166 -0.83 15.61 30.52
CA VAL A 166 -0.16 16.76 31.12
C VAL A 166 -0.56 16.79 32.58
N PRO A 167 0.33 16.36 33.51
CA PRO A 167 0.04 16.41 34.93
C PRO A 167 -0.29 17.84 35.33
N GLY A 168 -1.31 18.03 36.18
CA GLY A 168 -1.56 19.31 36.79
C GLY A 168 -0.32 19.70 37.58
N SER A 169 0.09 20.96 37.52
CA SER A 169 1.08 21.50 38.45
C SER A 169 0.48 21.37 39.83
N GLY A 170 0.94 20.36 40.60
CA GLY A 170 0.54 20.21 41.98
C GLY A 170 0.88 21.50 42.71
N THR A 171 -0.14 22.23 43.11
CA THR A 171 0.04 23.30 44.07
C THR A 171 0.50 22.60 45.33
N SER A 172 1.80 22.70 45.69
CA SER A 172 2.25 22.41 47.05
C SER A 172 1.47 23.33 47.97
N ILE A 173 0.53 22.78 48.69
CA ILE A 173 -0.04 23.45 49.85
C ILE A 173 0.94 23.18 50.99
N ASP A 174 1.82 24.18 51.26
CA ASP A 174 2.56 24.27 52.48
C ASP A 174 1.62 24.50 53.66
#